data_f9d6b58be7e70b18f024fb52f5446d43
#
_entry.id   f9d6b58be7e70b18f024fb52f5446d43
#
_cell.length_a   1.000
_cell.length_b   1.000
_cell.length_c   1.000
_cell.angle_alpha   90.00
_cell.angle_beta   90.00
_cell.angle_gamma   90.00
#
_symmetry.space_group_name_H-M   'P 1'
#
loop_
_entity.id
_entity.type
_entity.pdbx_description
1 polymer ?
#
loop_
_entity_poly.entity_id
_entity_poly.type
_entity_poly.pdbx_seq_one_letter_code
_entity_poly.pdbx_strand_id
1 'polypeptide(L)'
;MRLKDEAFYKAIRDFLNFYLVKQKNYSPNTQRSYREALNLLLLYFKTELGMEYTQVGFEDLTYSNISGFLAWLDTERHCSPSTINLRLMAIRSFAKYASIVDPSRIYLQVDIGNVDVRKCQGKVVEFLSVSALAALMEQPDLNKKNGFRDFCFMKLMYDTAARCQELVDVRIGDLSIRGVHPTIYLTGKGRKMRIVPLSADIVDLLKRYMDAMHPAPSRKDSDFLFYTTIHGVRSKMSTDTVSLFMKKYGAAGKQICVEMPERVHPHQLRHSRAMHLYRSGMPLTLYDNSFNQFAEQLSVKSIKKPVPLKSKEPA
;
A
#
# COMPACT_ATOMS: atom_id res chain seq x y z
N MET A 1 14.86 20.97 32.00
CA MET A 1 15.90 20.00 31.60
C MET A 1 16.51 20.51 30.32
N ARG A 2 17.83 20.75 30.27
CA ARG A 2 18.51 21.32 29.09
C ARG A 2 18.89 20.19 28.13
N LEU A 3 18.66 20.37 26.82
CA LEU A 3 19.08 19.41 25.79
C LEU A 3 20.61 19.45 25.65
N LYS A 4 21.25 18.27 25.55
CA LYS A 4 22.71 18.15 25.30
C LYS A 4 23.03 18.69 23.90
N ASP A 5 22.19 18.41 22.92
CA ASP A 5 22.34 18.82 21.52
C ASP A 5 21.03 19.42 20.98
N GLU A 6 20.85 20.73 21.18
CA GLU A 6 19.65 21.42 20.66
C GLU A 6 19.59 21.39 19.12
N ALA A 7 20.75 21.37 18.45
CA ALA A 7 20.82 21.32 16.99
C ALA A 7 20.29 19.99 16.42
N PHE A 8 20.51 18.88 17.14
CA PHE A 8 19.98 17.56 16.79
C PHE A 8 18.44 17.57 16.78
N TYR A 9 17.81 18.04 17.85
CA TYR A 9 16.34 18.07 17.95
C TYR A 9 15.71 19.07 16.99
N LYS A 10 16.38 20.20 16.76
CA LYS A 10 15.98 21.13 15.71
C LYS A 10 16.03 20.47 14.33
N ALA A 11 17.11 19.73 14.04
CA ALA A 11 17.24 19.02 12.77
C ALA A 11 16.17 17.94 12.59
N ILE A 12 15.84 17.14 13.62
CA ILE A 12 14.73 16.17 13.56
C ILE A 12 13.41 16.87 13.25
N ARG A 13 13.09 17.95 13.97
CA ARG A 13 11.86 18.71 13.75
C ARG A 13 11.78 19.27 12.31
N ASP A 14 12.84 19.89 11.86
CA ASP A 14 12.89 20.53 10.54
C ASP A 14 12.91 19.49 9.41
N PHE A 15 13.55 18.34 9.62
CA PHE A 15 13.47 17.19 8.73
C PHE A 15 12.04 16.68 8.57
N LEU A 16 11.35 16.38 9.68
CA LEU A 16 10.02 15.79 9.67
C LEU A 16 8.93 16.76 9.19
N ASN A 17 9.01 18.04 9.56
CA ASN A 17 7.91 18.99 9.32
C ASN A 17 8.14 19.89 8.11
N PHE A 18 9.38 20.05 7.67
CA PHE A 18 9.71 20.92 6.54
C PHE A 18 10.32 20.14 5.36
N TYR A 19 11.45 19.44 5.56
CA TYR A 19 12.16 18.74 4.48
C TYR A 19 11.31 17.68 3.81
N LEU A 20 10.74 16.74 4.60
CA LEU A 20 9.92 15.66 4.06
C LEU A 20 8.60 16.19 3.44
N VAL A 21 8.03 17.22 4.03
CA VAL A 21 6.72 17.77 3.61
C VAL A 21 6.86 18.68 2.39
N LYS A 22 7.69 19.74 2.52
CA LYS A 22 7.76 20.80 1.51
C LYS A 22 8.80 20.56 0.42
N GLN A 23 9.97 20.03 0.78
CA GLN A 23 11.04 19.83 -0.21
C GLN A 23 10.92 18.49 -0.93
N LYS A 24 10.59 17.41 -0.21
CA LYS A 24 10.44 16.08 -0.79
C LYS A 24 9.02 15.76 -1.23
N ASN A 25 8.04 16.53 -0.76
CA ASN A 25 6.61 16.31 -1.04
C ASN A 25 6.17 14.84 -0.80
N TYR A 26 6.66 14.25 0.29
CA TYR A 26 6.32 12.88 0.65
C TYR A 26 4.89 12.78 1.18
N SER A 27 4.25 11.64 0.91
CA SER A 27 2.89 11.37 1.38
C SER A 27 2.83 11.35 2.92
N PRO A 28 1.67 11.66 3.54
CA PRO A 28 1.49 11.59 4.99
C PRO A 28 1.87 10.22 5.59
N ASN A 29 1.63 9.13 4.86
CA ASN A 29 2.03 7.79 5.31
C ASN A 29 3.55 7.62 5.33
N THR A 30 4.26 8.15 4.34
CA THR A 30 5.73 8.16 4.32
C THR A 30 6.27 8.99 5.48
N GLN A 31 5.73 10.20 5.70
CA GLN A 31 6.12 11.06 6.82
C GLN A 31 5.91 10.36 8.17
N ARG A 32 4.77 9.68 8.35
CA ARG A 32 4.49 8.88 9.57
C ARG A 32 5.53 7.78 9.77
N SER A 33 5.88 7.04 8.71
CA SER A 33 6.87 5.96 8.78
C SER A 33 8.26 6.47 9.19
N TYR A 34 8.67 7.63 8.67
CA TYR A 34 9.94 8.27 9.03
C TYR A 34 9.95 8.75 10.48
N ARG A 35 8.86 9.39 10.93
CA ARG A 35 8.69 9.82 12.33
C ARG A 35 8.75 8.63 13.29
N GLU A 36 8.08 7.55 12.94
CA GLU A 36 8.08 6.32 13.74
C GLU A 36 9.48 5.70 13.82
N ALA A 37 10.26 5.71 12.71
CA ALA A 37 11.62 5.21 12.72
C ALA A 37 12.54 6.00 13.68
N LEU A 38 12.46 7.34 13.66
CA LEU A 38 13.24 8.20 14.55
C LEU A 38 12.77 8.08 16.02
N ASN A 39 11.47 7.96 16.25
CA ASN A 39 10.95 7.72 17.62
C ASN A 39 11.41 6.37 18.18
N LEU A 40 11.43 5.31 17.36
CA LEU A 40 11.93 4.00 17.77
C LEU A 40 13.43 4.04 18.05
N LEU A 41 14.20 4.80 17.26
CA LEU A 41 15.63 4.98 17.52
C LEU A 41 15.87 5.69 18.85
N LEU A 42 15.14 6.76 19.14
CA LEU A 42 15.23 7.44 20.44
C LEU A 42 14.78 6.52 21.60
N LEU A 43 13.77 5.69 21.40
CA LEU A 43 13.35 4.70 22.38
C LEU A 43 14.45 3.67 22.65
N TYR A 44 15.12 3.17 21.62
CA TYR A 44 16.26 2.27 21.75
C TYR A 44 17.38 2.89 22.58
N PHE A 45 17.76 4.14 22.33
CA PHE A 45 18.75 4.84 23.16
C PHE A 45 18.34 4.88 24.63
N LYS A 46 17.06 5.09 24.90
CA LYS A 46 16.56 5.13 26.27
C LYS A 46 16.53 3.74 26.92
N THR A 47 16.00 2.72 26.25
CA THR A 47 15.76 1.41 26.87
C THR A 47 17.02 0.55 26.94
N GLU A 48 17.86 0.57 25.90
CA GLU A 48 19.02 -0.32 25.78
C GLU A 48 20.33 0.35 26.21
N LEU A 49 20.45 1.67 25.99
CA LEU A 49 21.68 2.39 26.32
C LEU A 49 21.53 3.26 27.57
N GLY A 50 20.35 3.29 28.21
CA GLY A 50 20.08 4.05 29.43
C GLY A 50 20.19 5.58 29.24
N MET A 51 20.14 6.07 28.01
CA MET A 51 20.28 7.49 27.68
C MET A 51 18.93 8.19 27.73
N GLU A 52 18.77 9.18 28.58
CA GLU A 52 17.57 10.01 28.52
C GLU A 52 17.48 10.76 27.18
N TYR A 53 16.27 11.03 26.73
CA TYR A 53 16.06 11.70 25.44
C TYR A 53 16.85 13.00 25.29
N THR A 54 17.02 13.75 26.39
CA THR A 54 17.78 15.01 26.40
C THR A 54 19.29 14.84 26.25
N GLN A 55 19.81 13.62 26.36
CA GLN A 55 21.23 13.29 26.28
C GLN A 55 21.65 12.80 24.89
N VAL A 56 20.69 12.48 24.01
CA VAL A 56 20.98 12.00 22.66
C VAL A 56 21.31 13.16 21.74
N GLY A 57 22.36 13.00 20.93
CA GLY A 57 22.81 13.97 19.94
C GLY A 57 23.31 13.32 18.66
N PHE A 58 23.87 14.13 17.75
CA PHE A 58 24.43 13.63 16.50
C PHE A 58 25.62 12.66 16.69
N GLU A 59 26.41 12.87 17.73
CA GLU A 59 27.58 12.01 18.04
C GLU A 59 27.19 10.58 18.42
N ASP A 60 25.95 10.38 18.85
CA ASP A 60 25.43 9.06 19.23
C ASP A 60 24.93 8.25 18.02
N LEU A 61 24.82 8.88 16.84
CA LEU A 61 24.41 8.22 15.59
C LEU A 61 25.60 7.51 14.91
N THR A 62 26.27 6.63 15.65
CA THR A 62 27.43 5.86 15.15
C THR A 62 27.00 4.59 14.42
N TYR A 63 27.91 4.01 13.62
CA TYR A 63 27.74 2.69 13.02
C TYR A 63 27.30 1.64 14.06
N SER A 64 27.98 1.61 15.21
CA SER A 64 27.71 0.63 16.28
C SER A 64 26.30 0.78 16.84
N ASN A 65 25.89 1.99 17.20
CA ASN A 65 24.57 2.25 17.77
C ASN A 65 23.45 1.98 16.79
N ILE A 66 23.62 2.32 15.50
CA ILE A 66 22.61 2.02 14.48
C ILE A 66 22.55 0.52 14.20
N SER A 67 23.67 -0.19 14.17
CA SER A 67 23.69 -1.65 14.04
C SER A 67 23.02 -2.34 15.22
N GLY A 68 23.27 -1.86 16.46
CA GLY A 68 22.58 -2.31 17.67
C GLY A 68 21.08 -2.05 17.62
N PHE A 69 20.68 -0.88 17.16
CA PHE A 69 19.25 -0.57 16.94
C PHE A 69 18.58 -1.55 15.95
N LEU A 70 19.24 -1.90 14.85
CA LEU A 70 18.69 -2.87 13.91
C LEU A 70 18.60 -4.28 14.51
N ALA A 71 19.56 -4.67 15.35
CA ALA A 71 19.50 -5.94 16.09
C ALA A 71 18.34 -5.93 17.09
N TRP A 72 18.17 -4.85 17.86
CA TRP A 72 17.05 -4.67 18.79
C TRP A 72 15.67 -4.73 18.09
N LEU A 73 15.54 -4.15 16.91
CA LEU A 73 14.31 -4.27 16.11
C LEU A 73 14.00 -5.72 15.74
N ASP A 74 15.00 -6.55 15.54
CA ASP A 74 14.89 -7.96 15.20
C ASP A 74 14.50 -8.79 16.44
N THR A 75 15.28 -8.67 17.52
CA THR A 75 15.16 -9.52 18.72
C THR A 75 14.00 -9.12 19.62
N GLU A 76 13.89 -7.84 19.98
CA GLU A 76 12.91 -7.36 20.96
C GLU A 76 11.59 -6.92 20.33
N ARG A 77 11.65 -6.40 19.08
CA ARG A 77 10.44 -5.90 18.39
C ARG A 77 9.92 -6.87 17.35
N HIS A 78 10.61 -7.98 17.12
CA HIS A 78 10.24 -9.02 16.15
C HIS A 78 9.87 -8.46 14.77
N CYS A 79 10.60 -7.44 14.33
CA CYS A 79 10.38 -6.79 13.05
C CYS A 79 10.87 -7.67 11.89
N SER A 80 10.11 -7.73 10.80
CA SER A 80 10.59 -8.40 9.59
C SER A 80 11.81 -7.67 8.99
N PRO A 81 12.71 -8.38 8.27
CA PRO A 81 13.86 -7.77 7.60
C PRO A 81 13.49 -6.58 6.71
N SER A 82 12.36 -6.63 6.01
CA SER A 82 11.87 -5.51 5.20
C SER A 82 11.50 -4.29 6.04
N THR A 83 10.91 -4.49 7.22
CA THR A 83 10.58 -3.42 8.16
C THR A 83 11.85 -2.79 8.73
N ILE A 84 12.85 -3.61 9.12
CA ILE A 84 14.15 -3.15 9.60
C ILE A 84 14.82 -2.29 8.53
N ASN A 85 14.85 -2.74 7.28
CA ASN A 85 15.42 -1.98 6.16
C ASN A 85 14.69 -0.65 5.93
N LEU A 86 13.38 -0.60 6.06
CA LEU A 86 12.62 0.66 5.96
C LEU A 86 13.00 1.64 7.07
N ARG A 87 13.24 1.17 8.30
CA ARG A 87 13.72 2.01 9.41
C ARG A 87 15.14 2.54 9.14
N LEU A 88 16.04 1.67 8.66
CA LEU A 88 17.39 2.08 8.27
C LEU A 88 17.35 3.15 7.16
N MET A 89 16.51 2.98 6.13
CA MET A 89 16.37 3.97 5.06
C MET A 89 15.87 5.33 5.56
N ALA A 90 15.00 5.36 6.57
CA ALA A 90 14.57 6.61 7.18
C ALA A 90 15.72 7.32 7.92
N ILE A 91 16.55 6.55 8.67
CA ILE A 91 17.72 7.08 9.39
C ILE A 91 18.78 7.59 8.40
N ARG A 92 19.07 6.83 7.32
CA ARG A 92 19.98 7.27 6.25
C ARG A 92 19.51 8.57 5.60
N SER A 93 18.20 8.70 5.38
CA SER A 93 17.63 9.93 4.83
C SER A 93 17.78 11.13 5.78
N PHE A 94 17.66 10.90 7.09
CA PHE A 94 17.89 11.91 8.10
C PHE A 94 19.39 12.31 8.15
N ALA A 95 20.31 11.35 8.15
CA ALA A 95 21.76 11.61 8.11
C ALA A 95 22.15 12.43 6.87
N LYS A 96 21.59 12.06 5.71
CA LYS A 96 21.79 12.84 4.46
C LYS A 96 21.24 14.26 4.58
N TYR A 97 20.09 14.45 5.19
CA TYR A 97 19.55 15.78 5.43
C TYR A 97 20.46 16.59 6.36
N ALA A 98 20.92 15.99 7.45
CA ALA A 98 21.80 16.63 8.42
C ALA A 98 23.10 17.12 7.75
N SER A 99 23.70 16.31 6.86
CA SER A 99 24.93 16.65 6.13
C SER A 99 24.72 17.75 5.07
N ILE A 100 23.50 17.88 4.52
CA ILE A 100 23.15 18.98 3.59
C ILE A 100 23.01 20.30 4.35
N VAL A 101 22.41 20.27 5.55
CA VAL A 101 22.22 21.46 6.38
C VAL A 101 23.52 21.93 7.03
N ASP A 102 24.35 20.97 7.43
CA ASP A 102 25.65 21.21 8.06
C ASP A 102 26.68 20.25 7.47
N PRO A 103 27.54 20.71 6.54
CA PRO A 103 28.56 19.88 5.90
C PRO A 103 29.55 19.20 6.87
N SER A 104 29.77 19.76 8.07
CA SER A 104 30.62 19.15 9.09
C SER A 104 30.11 17.76 9.55
N ARG A 105 28.85 17.44 9.26
CA ARG A 105 28.16 16.18 9.61
C ARG A 105 28.18 15.15 8.50
N ILE A 106 29.02 15.30 7.49
CA ILE A 106 29.14 14.33 6.40
C ILE A 106 29.53 12.92 6.90
N TYR A 107 30.23 12.84 8.01
CA TYR A 107 30.59 11.57 8.66
C TYR A 107 29.37 10.71 8.99
N LEU A 108 28.24 11.31 9.39
CA LEU A 108 27.00 10.57 9.66
C LEU A 108 26.49 9.82 8.43
N GLN A 109 26.59 10.45 7.26
CA GLN A 109 26.15 9.82 6.01
C GLN A 109 27.08 8.64 5.65
N VAL A 110 28.36 8.75 5.93
CA VAL A 110 29.35 7.69 5.70
C VAL A 110 29.13 6.52 6.66
N ASP A 111 29.09 6.81 7.97
CA ASP A 111 28.95 5.80 9.00
C ASP A 111 27.65 5.00 8.89
N ILE A 112 26.52 5.71 8.76
CA ILE A 112 25.21 5.06 8.64
C ILE A 112 25.04 4.43 7.26
N GLY A 113 25.72 4.95 6.24
CA GLY A 113 25.80 4.37 4.90
C GLY A 113 26.39 2.97 4.89
N ASN A 114 27.39 2.72 5.75
CA ASN A 114 28.10 1.44 5.87
C ASN A 114 27.30 0.37 6.66
N VAL A 115 26.22 0.72 7.34
CA VAL A 115 25.37 -0.26 8.05
C VAL A 115 24.64 -1.14 7.02
N ASP A 116 24.85 -2.44 7.08
CA ASP A 116 24.31 -3.38 6.11
C ASP A 116 22.77 -3.48 6.16
N VAL A 117 22.16 -3.61 4.98
CA VAL A 117 20.74 -3.97 4.86
C VAL A 117 20.55 -5.46 5.15
N ARG A 118 19.44 -5.80 5.84
CA ARG A 118 19.09 -7.20 6.08
C ARG A 118 18.66 -7.87 4.77
N LYS A 119 19.14 -9.10 4.54
CA LYS A 119 18.70 -9.92 3.40
C LYS A 119 17.20 -10.22 3.54
N CYS A 120 16.42 -9.83 2.55
CA CYS A 120 15.01 -10.14 2.49
C CYS A 120 14.82 -11.37 1.58
N GLN A 121 14.22 -12.42 2.10
CA GLN A 121 13.71 -13.48 1.22
C GLN A 121 12.53 -12.92 0.42
N GLY A 122 12.55 -13.10 -0.89
CA GLY A 122 11.43 -12.72 -1.75
C GLY A 122 10.18 -13.49 -1.32
N LYS A 123 9.18 -12.77 -0.82
CA LYS A 123 7.88 -13.38 -0.53
C LYS A 123 7.24 -13.80 -1.84
N VAL A 124 6.73 -15.04 -1.88
CA VAL A 124 5.83 -15.45 -2.96
C VAL A 124 4.62 -14.53 -2.91
N VAL A 125 4.29 -13.93 -4.04
CA VAL A 125 3.14 -13.03 -4.12
C VAL A 125 1.88 -13.88 -4.08
N GLU A 126 1.15 -13.76 -2.98
CA GLU A 126 -0.13 -14.42 -2.81
C GLU A 126 -1.20 -13.78 -3.70
N PHE A 127 -1.94 -14.60 -4.41
CA PHE A 127 -3.12 -14.21 -5.18
C PHE A 127 -4.24 -15.23 -4.95
N LEU A 128 -5.48 -14.79 -5.16
CA LEU A 128 -6.65 -15.65 -5.05
C LEU A 128 -6.78 -16.47 -6.33
N SER A 129 -7.03 -17.78 -6.21
CA SER A 129 -7.49 -18.58 -7.34
C SER A 129 -8.86 -18.10 -7.83
N VAL A 130 -9.30 -18.56 -8.98
CA VAL A 130 -10.63 -18.19 -9.50
C VAL A 130 -11.74 -18.64 -8.55
N SER A 131 -11.61 -19.83 -7.96
CA SER A 131 -12.53 -20.36 -6.94
C SER A 131 -12.52 -19.53 -5.66
N ALA A 132 -11.35 -19.16 -5.14
CA ALA A 132 -11.23 -18.33 -3.96
C ALA A 132 -11.78 -16.91 -4.21
N LEU A 133 -11.55 -16.35 -5.40
CA LEU A 133 -12.13 -15.06 -5.78
C LEU A 133 -13.65 -15.11 -5.85
N ALA A 134 -14.23 -16.15 -6.45
CA ALA A 134 -15.68 -16.33 -6.50
C ALA A 134 -16.25 -16.44 -5.08
N ALA A 135 -15.68 -17.32 -4.26
CA ALA A 135 -16.08 -17.50 -2.86
C ALA A 135 -16.00 -16.18 -2.06
N LEU A 136 -14.98 -15.33 -2.29
CA LEU A 136 -14.90 -14.02 -1.65
C LEU A 136 -16.01 -13.08 -2.09
N MET A 137 -16.33 -13.06 -3.39
CA MET A 137 -17.35 -12.18 -3.98
C MET A 137 -18.78 -12.54 -3.58
N GLU A 138 -19.02 -13.77 -3.14
CA GLU A 138 -20.33 -14.24 -2.67
C GLU A 138 -20.64 -13.85 -1.21
N GLN A 139 -19.63 -13.39 -0.44
CA GLN A 139 -19.82 -13.13 0.99
C GLN A 139 -20.63 -11.86 1.34
N PRO A 140 -20.53 -10.77 0.57
CA PRO A 140 -21.29 -9.57 0.89
C PRO A 140 -22.80 -9.78 0.74
N ASP A 141 -23.56 -9.42 1.76
CA ASP A 141 -25.03 -9.39 1.69
C ASP A 141 -25.49 -8.18 0.85
N LEU A 142 -25.91 -8.45 -0.38
CA LEU A 142 -26.29 -7.40 -1.34
C LEU A 142 -27.57 -6.65 -0.96
N ASN A 143 -28.38 -7.17 -0.04
CA ASN A 143 -29.56 -6.50 0.47
C ASN A 143 -29.20 -5.40 1.49
N LYS A 144 -28.00 -5.42 2.04
CA LYS A 144 -27.49 -4.41 2.96
C LYS A 144 -26.65 -3.37 2.20
N LYS A 145 -26.90 -2.09 2.47
CA LYS A 145 -26.16 -0.97 1.84
C LYS A 145 -24.63 -1.16 1.91
N ASN A 146 -24.11 -1.52 3.08
CA ASN A 146 -22.67 -1.75 3.25
C ASN A 146 -22.19 -2.98 2.47
N GLY A 147 -22.96 -4.08 2.44
CA GLY A 147 -22.59 -5.27 1.68
C GLY A 147 -22.56 -4.99 0.18
N PHE A 148 -23.58 -4.29 -0.34
CA PHE A 148 -23.59 -3.90 -1.75
C PHE A 148 -22.44 -2.95 -2.10
N ARG A 149 -22.12 -1.96 -1.24
CA ARG A 149 -20.96 -1.10 -1.40
C ARG A 149 -19.65 -1.90 -1.47
N ASP A 150 -19.45 -2.81 -0.51
CA ASP A 150 -18.24 -3.60 -0.38
C ASP A 150 -18.06 -4.52 -1.60
N PHE A 151 -19.15 -5.14 -2.07
CA PHE A 151 -19.16 -5.92 -3.31
C PHE A 151 -18.75 -5.09 -4.53
N CYS A 152 -19.38 -3.92 -4.73
CA CYS A 152 -19.06 -3.03 -5.84
C CYS A 152 -17.60 -2.58 -5.78
N PHE A 153 -17.09 -2.28 -4.59
CA PHE A 153 -15.69 -1.92 -4.40
C PHE A 153 -14.75 -3.05 -4.82
N MET A 154 -14.99 -4.26 -4.35
CA MET A 154 -14.15 -5.42 -4.67
C MET A 154 -14.19 -5.76 -6.17
N LYS A 155 -15.37 -5.74 -6.77
CA LYS A 155 -15.53 -5.98 -8.23
C LYS A 155 -14.78 -4.96 -9.05
N LEU A 156 -14.94 -3.66 -8.73
CA LEU A 156 -14.25 -2.59 -9.44
C LEU A 156 -12.73 -2.65 -9.22
N MET A 157 -12.29 -2.96 -7.99
CA MET A 157 -10.87 -3.12 -7.67
C MET A 157 -10.23 -4.27 -8.45
N TYR A 158 -10.92 -5.39 -8.56
CA TYR A 158 -10.44 -6.54 -9.34
C TYR A 158 -10.43 -6.21 -10.84
N ASP A 159 -11.50 -5.68 -11.41
CA ASP A 159 -11.61 -5.42 -12.84
C ASP A 159 -10.56 -4.40 -13.33
N THR A 160 -10.40 -3.30 -12.60
CA THR A 160 -9.45 -2.22 -12.95
C THR A 160 -8.03 -2.47 -12.48
N ALA A 161 -7.80 -3.50 -11.68
CA ALA A 161 -6.54 -3.72 -10.96
C ALA A 161 -6.04 -2.46 -10.22
N ALA A 162 -6.94 -1.62 -9.73
CA ALA A 162 -6.62 -0.39 -9.01
C ALA A 162 -5.93 -0.68 -7.68
N ARG A 163 -5.09 0.28 -7.21
CA ARG A 163 -4.64 0.26 -5.82
C ARG A 163 -5.79 0.64 -4.91
N CYS A 164 -5.83 0.07 -3.70
CA CYS A 164 -6.87 0.39 -2.73
C CYS A 164 -7.02 1.91 -2.50
N GLN A 165 -5.89 2.61 -2.34
CA GLN A 165 -5.89 4.07 -2.14
C GLN A 165 -6.45 4.82 -3.35
N GLU A 166 -6.10 4.41 -4.57
CA GLU A 166 -6.64 5.02 -5.79
C GLU A 166 -8.16 4.93 -5.82
N LEU A 167 -8.69 3.77 -5.44
CA LEU A 167 -10.13 3.52 -5.54
C LEU A 167 -10.94 4.20 -4.43
N VAL A 168 -10.43 4.32 -3.21
CA VAL A 168 -11.09 5.10 -2.15
C VAL A 168 -11.07 6.61 -2.42
N ASP A 169 -10.14 7.07 -3.28
CA ASP A 169 -10.03 8.48 -3.68
C ASP A 169 -10.91 8.83 -4.89
N VAL A 170 -11.49 7.83 -5.60
CA VAL A 170 -12.33 8.05 -6.79
C VAL A 170 -13.56 8.87 -6.44
N ARG A 171 -13.84 9.87 -7.28
CA ARG A 171 -15.06 10.68 -7.24
C ARG A 171 -16.01 10.26 -8.35
N ILE A 172 -17.26 10.65 -8.25
CA ILE A 172 -18.27 10.37 -9.28
C ILE A 172 -17.86 10.97 -10.63
N GLY A 173 -17.30 12.18 -10.62
CA GLY A 173 -16.79 12.83 -11.83
C GLY A 173 -15.59 12.15 -12.49
N ASP A 174 -14.93 11.20 -11.81
CA ASP A 174 -13.86 10.40 -12.41
C ASP A 174 -14.39 9.23 -13.26
N LEU A 175 -15.71 9.04 -13.31
CA LEU A 175 -16.38 8.00 -14.10
C LEU A 175 -16.94 8.56 -15.40
N SER A 176 -16.52 8.02 -16.53
CA SER A 176 -17.12 8.27 -17.84
C SER A 176 -17.87 7.01 -18.31
N ILE A 177 -19.10 6.82 -17.81
CA ILE A 177 -19.89 5.60 -18.06
C ILE A 177 -21.03 5.80 -19.07
N ARG A 178 -21.18 7.01 -19.62
CA ARG A 178 -22.23 7.38 -20.60
C ARG A 178 -21.65 7.52 -22.01
N GLY A 179 -20.88 6.61 -22.49
CA GLY A 179 -20.26 6.71 -23.81
C GLY A 179 -20.05 5.34 -24.43
N VAL A 180 -19.58 5.34 -25.66
CA VAL A 180 -19.24 4.11 -26.39
C VAL A 180 -18.05 3.38 -25.71
N HIS A 181 -17.16 4.13 -25.07
CA HIS A 181 -15.97 3.62 -24.37
C HIS A 181 -16.00 4.04 -22.90
N PRO A 182 -16.71 3.27 -22.05
CA PRO A 182 -16.76 3.58 -20.62
C PRO A 182 -15.39 3.45 -19.97
N THR A 183 -15.03 4.45 -19.16
CA THR A 183 -13.70 4.50 -18.51
C THR A 183 -13.80 5.05 -17.09
N ILE A 184 -12.77 4.78 -16.29
CA ILE A 184 -12.51 5.38 -15.00
C ILE A 184 -11.13 6.04 -14.99
N TYR A 185 -11.05 7.24 -14.39
CA TYR A 185 -9.80 7.95 -14.14
C TYR A 185 -9.27 7.60 -12.76
N LEU A 186 -8.07 7.05 -12.69
CA LEU A 186 -7.41 6.68 -11.45
C LEU A 186 -6.16 7.52 -11.24
N THR A 187 -6.07 8.18 -10.08
CA THR A 187 -4.91 9.00 -9.71
C THR A 187 -4.00 8.22 -8.76
N GLY A 188 -2.80 7.88 -9.24
CA GLY A 188 -1.81 7.11 -8.50
C GLY A 188 -0.77 7.94 -7.74
N LYS A 189 0.27 7.25 -7.26
CA LYS A 189 1.40 7.86 -6.56
C LYS A 189 2.07 8.94 -7.43
N GLY A 190 2.33 10.11 -6.85
CA GLY A 190 2.91 11.25 -7.56
C GLY A 190 1.91 11.99 -8.45
N ARG A 191 0.60 11.85 -8.22
CA ARG A 191 -0.49 12.44 -9.02
C ARG A 191 -0.50 12.00 -10.49
N LYS A 192 0.13 10.86 -10.80
CA LYS A 192 0.04 10.31 -12.14
C LYS A 192 -1.36 9.76 -12.36
N MET A 193 -2.04 10.27 -13.38
CA MET A 193 -3.37 9.85 -13.77
C MET A 193 -3.28 8.76 -14.85
N ARG A 194 -4.14 7.75 -14.76
CA ARG A 194 -4.33 6.76 -15.82
C ARG A 194 -5.80 6.53 -16.07
N ILE A 195 -6.11 6.20 -17.31
CA ILE A 195 -7.48 5.88 -17.75
C ILE A 195 -7.56 4.36 -17.85
N VAL A 196 -8.60 3.77 -17.28
CA VAL A 196 -8.85 2.34 -17.35
C VAL A 196 -10.22 2.11 -17.99
N PRO A 197 -10.31 1.30 -19.06
CA PRO A 197 -11.59 0.92 -19.64
C PRO A 197 -12.37 0.05 -18.67
N LEU A 198 -13.69 0.18 -18.69
CA LEU A 198 -14.63 -0.59 -17.86
C LEU A 198 -15.39 -1.59 -18.73
N SER A 199 -15.54 -2.82 -18.24
CA SER A 199 -16.39 -3.82 -18.86
C SER A 199 -17.88 -3.45 -18.74
N ALA A 200 -18.74 -3.96 -19.62
CA ALA A 200 -20.17 -3.70 -19.60
C ALA A 200 -20.80 -4.07 -18.25
N ASP A 201 -20.41 -5.23 -17.70
CA ASP A 201 -20.91 -5.72 -16.40
C ASP A 201 -20.57 -4.75 -15.26
N ILE A 202 -19.38 -4.17 -15.28
CA ILE A 202 -18.96 -3.17 -14.27
C ILE A 202 -19.74 -1.87 -14.45
N VAL A 203 -19.98 -1.45 -15.69
CA VAL A 203 -20.78 -0.25 -15.97
C VAL A 203 -22.20 -0.38 -15.41
N ASP A 204 -22.83 -1.53 -15.66
CA ASP A 204 -24.20 -1.78 -15.16
C ASP A 204 -24.24 -1.91 -13.63
N LEU A 205 -23.23 -2.53 -13.04
CA LEU A 205 -23.07 -2.56 -11.58
C LEU A 205 -22.91 -1.15 -11.01
N LEU A 206 -22.07 -0.31 -11.61
CA LEU A 206 -21.85 1.06 -11.16
C LEU A 206 -23.10 1.94 -11.30
N LYS A 207 -23.89 1.80 -12.38
CA LYS A 207 -25.17 2.49 -12.53
C LYS A 207 -26.11 2.14 -11.37
N ARG A 208 -26.31 0.84 -11.11
CA ARG A 208 -27.13 0.37 -9.99
C ARG A 208 -26.60 0.86 -8.64
N TYR A 209 -25.29 0.85 -8.44
CA TYR A 209 -24.65 1.35 -7.24
C TYR A 209 -24.90 2.85 -7.04
N MET A 210 -24.71 3.65 -8.09
CA MET A 210 -24.96 5.09 -8.02
C MET A 210 -26.43 5.42 -7.75
N ASP A 211 -27.37 4.69 -8.32
CA ASP A 211 -28.80 4.93 -8.06
C ASP A 211 -29.17 4.57 -6.62
N ALA A 212 -28.59 3.52 -6.06
CA ALA A 212 -28.84 3.10 -4.68
C ALA A 212 -28.14 3.98 -3.62
N MET A 213 -26.90 4.41 -3.90
CA MET A 213 -26.05 5.08 -2.91
C MET A 213 -25.93 6.59 -3.13
N HIS A 214 -26.12 7.05 -4.37
CA HIS A 214 -26.02 8.46 -4.78
C HIS A 214 -27.25 8.87 -5.60
N PRO A 215 -28.46 8.85 -5.04
CA PRO A 215 -29.67 9.17 -5.80
C PRO A 215 -29.64 10.61 -6.34
N ALA A 216 -30.15 10.80 -7.57
CA ALA A 216 -30.45 12.14 -8.08
C ALA A 216 -31.62 12.75 -7.29
N PRO A 217 -31.68 14.09 -7.13
CA PRO A 217 -30.78 15.10 -7.70
C PRO A 217 -29.58 15.48 -6.82
N SER A 218 -29.39 14.86 -5.64
CA SER A 218 -28.35 15.23 -4.67
C SER A 218 -26.93 14.83 -5.07
N ARG A 219 -26.77 14.02 -6.13
CA ARG A 219 -25.49 13.51 -6.64
C ARG A 219 -24.65 14.64 -7.23
N LYS A 220 -23.38 14.74 -6.77
CA LYS A 220 -22.40 15.71 -7.29
C LYS A 220 -21.18 14.99 -7.82
N ASP A 221 -20.55 15.49 -8.88
CA ASP A 221 -19.29 14.95 -9.42
C ASP A 221 -18.16 14.98 -8.41
N SER A 222 -18.20 15.90 -7.46
CA SER A 222 -17.23 16.02 -6.37
C SER A 222 -17.38 14.98 -5.26
N ASP A 223 -18.51 14.25 -5.22
CA ASP A 223 -18.76 13.24 -4.18
C ASP A 223 -17.82 12.04 -4.37
N PHE A 224 -17.33 11.49 -3.26
CA PHE A 224 -16.59 10.24 -3.31
C PHE A 224 -17.50 9.10 -3.73
N LEU A 225 -17.06 8.28 -4.69
CA LEU A 225 -17.82 7.14 -5.18
C LEU A 225 -18.13 6.16 -4.03
N PHE A 226 -17.12 5.86 -3.22
CA PHE A 226 -17.26 4.99 -2.05
C PHE A 226 -17.13 5.80 -0.76
N TYR A 227 -18.14 5.73 0.08
CA TYR A 227 -18.19 6.46 1.35
C TYR A 227 -18.64 5.58 2.51
N THR A 228 -18.34 6.03 3.72
CA THR A 228 -18.90 5.53 4.97
C THR A 228 -19.78 6.59 5.60
N THR A 229 -20.79 6.16 6.35
CA THR A 229 -21.65 7.09 7.11
C THR A 229 -21.36 6.91 8.60
N ILE A 230 -20.91 7.98 9.23
CA ILE A 230 -20.62 8.04 10.67
C ILE A 230 -21.51 9.14 11.26
N HIS A 231 -22.33 8.80 12.22
CA HIS A 231 -23.30 9.73 12.83
C HIS A 231 -24.15 10.52 11.79
N GLY A 232 -24.58 9.85 10.73
CA GLY A 232 -25.38 10.47 9.65
C GLY A 232 -24.57 11.27 8.62
N VAL A 233 -23.27 11.51 8.85
CA VAL A 233 -22.39 12.26 7.95
C VAL A 233 -21.66 11.33 7.01
N ARG A 234 -21.73 11.62 5.69
CA ARG A 234 -20.95 10.89 4.67
C ARG A 234 -19.50 11.34 4.71
N SER A 235 -18.60 10.37 4.82
CA SER A 235 -17.17 10.57 4.80
C SER A 235 -16.51 9.63 3.79
N LYS A 236 -15.38 10.04 3.21
CA LYS A 236 -14.60 9.17 2.35
C LYS A 236 -14.28 7.85 3.05
N MET A 237 -14.45 6.73 2.35
CA MET A 237 -14.08 5.42 2.89
C MET A 237 -12.55 5.34 3.06
N SER A 238 -12.09 4.79 4.18
CA SER A 238 -10.66 4.61 4.45
C SER A 238 -10.16 3.27 3.93
N THR A 239 -8.85 3.16 3.67
CA THR A 239 -8.21 1.87 3.35
C THR A 239 -8.31 0.87 4.49
N ASP A 240 -8.41 1.35 5.74
CA ASP A 240 -8.61 0.49 6.91
C ASP A 240 -10.02 -0.14 6.90
N THR A 241 -11.05 0.63 6.51
CA THR A 241 -12.39 0.08 6.30
C THR A 241 -12.37 -1.04 5.25
N VAL A 242 -11.64 -0.82 4.14
CA VAL A 242 -11.48 -1.85 3.10
C VAL A 242 -10.77 -3.10 3.66
N SER A 243 -9.70 -2.91 4.40
CA SER A 243 -8.95 -4.01 5.04
C SER A 243 -9.82 -4.80 6.02
N LEU A 244 -10.69 -4.13 6.77
CA LEU A 244 -11.60 -4.76 7.73
C LEU A 244 -12.64 -5.64 7.03
N PHE A 245 -13.33 -5.14 6.01
CA PHE A 245 -14.32 -5.97 5.33
C PHE A 245 -13.68 -7.08 4.50
N MET A 246 -12.51 -6.85 3.88
CA MET A 246 -11.76 -7.89 3.18
C MET A 246 -11.36 -9.04 4.12
N LYS A 247 -10.89 -8.72 5.33
CA LYS A 247 -10.60 -9.71 6.36
C LYS A 247 -11.86 -10.49 6.77
N LYS A 248 -12.98 -9.79 6.99
CA LYS A 248 -14.27 -10.40 7.35
C LYS A 248 -14.74 -11.38 6.27
N TYR A 249 -14.79 -10.92 5.01
CA TYR A 249 -15.26 -11.75 3.90
C TYR A 249 -14.27 -12.88 3.55
N GLY A 250 -12.96 -12.64 3.71
CA GLY A 250 -11.94 -13.70 3.56
C GLY A 250 -12.13 -14.82 4.58
N ALA A 251 -12.37 -14.48 5.86
CA ALA A 251 -12.63 -15.45 6.91
C ALA A 251 -13.93 -16.25 6.66
N ALA A 252 -14.99 -15.59 6.16
CA ALA A 252 -16.22 -16.29 5.78
C ALA A 252 -16.03 -17.18 4.53
N GLY A 253 -15.33 -16.68 3.50
CA GLY A 253 -15.03 -17.45 2.30
C GLY A 253 -14.15 -18.66 2.56
N LYS A 254 -13.28 -18.62 3.58
CA LYS A 254 -12.46 -19.78 4.01
C LYS A 254 -13.31 -20.98 4.45
N GLN A 255 -14.51 -20.74 4.96
CA GLN A 255 -15.43 -21.82 5.37
C GLN A 255 -15.98 -22.63 4.19
N ILE A 256 -15.99 -22.04 2.99
CA ILE A 256 -16.59 -22.64 1.79
C ILE A 256 -15.55 -22.93 0.69
N CYS A 257 -14.33 -22.39 0.80
CA CYS A 257 -13.27 -22.58 -0.18
C CYS A 257 -11.93 -22.86 0.49
N VAL A 258 -11.43 -24.07 0.36
CA VAL A 258 -10.15 -24.52 0.94
C VAL A 258 -8.96 -23.71 0.41
N GLU A 259 -9.03 -23.28 -0.87
CA GLU A 259 -7.97 -22.47 -1.51
C GLU A 259 -7.93 -21.01 -1.02
N MET A 260 -8.88 -20.59 -0.19
CA MET A 260 -8.88 -19.24 0.36
C MET A 260 -7.69 -19.03 1.30
N PRO A 261 -6.86 -18.00 1.09
CA PRO A 261 -5.75 -17.68 2.01
C PRO A 261 -6.22 -17.42 3.44
N GLU A 262 -5.35 -17.68 4.42
CA GLU A 262 -5.63 -17.37 5.83
C GLU A 262 -5.90 -15.89 6.09
N ARG A 263 -5.29 -15.03 5.30
CA ARG A 263 -5.47 -13.57 5.39
C ARG A 263 -5.74 -13.01 4.01
N VAL A 264 -6.90 -12.41 3.83
CA VAL A 264 -7.27 -11.71 2.61
C VAL A 264 -7.11 -10.21 2.83
N HIS A 265 -6.41 -9.56 1.88
CA HIS A 265 -6.15 -8.12 1.92
C HIS A 265 -6.31 -7.49 0.52
N PRO A 266 -6.55 -6.16 0.44
CA PRO A 266 -6.91 -5.51 -0.82
C PRO A 266 -5.92 -5.74 -1.97
N HIS A 267 -4.61 -5.74 -1.70
CA HIS A 267 -3.61 -5.93 -2.75
C HIS A 267 -3.70 -7.28 -3.46
N GLN A 268 -4.24 -8.32 -2.80
CA GLN A 268 -4.43 -9.62 -3.43
C GLN A 268 -5.41 -9.57 -4.59
N LEU A 269 -6.48 -8.73 -4.56
CA LEU A 269 -7.38 -8.57 -5.70
C LEU A 269 -6.63 -8.06 -6.94
N ARG A 270 -5.77 -7.06 -6.76
CA ARG A 270 -4.94 -6.54 -7.84
C ARG A 270 -3.95 -7.60 -8.36
N HIS A 271 -3.31 -8.34 -7.46
CA HIS A 271 -2.41 -9.43 -7.82
C HIS A 271 -3.14 -10.56 -8.54
N SER A 272 -4.34 -10.90 -8.08
CA SER A 272 -5.18 -11.93 -8.72
C SER A 272 -5.58 -11.53 -10.14
N ARG A 273 -5.98 -10.28 -10.35
CA ARG A 273 -6.29 -9.79 -11.71
C ARG A 273 -5.09 -9.94 -12.65
N ALA A 274 -3.90 -9.52 -12.19
CA ALA A 274 -2.66 -9.67 -12.95
C ALA A 274 -2.39 -11.14 -13.33
N MET A 275 -2.46 -12.03 -12.33
CA MET A 275 -2.19 -13.44 -12.53
C MET A 275 -3.24 -14.13 -13.43
N HIS A 276 -4.52 -13.76 -13.30
CA HIS A 276 -5.57 -14.31 -14.13
C HIS A 276 -5.43 -13.86 -15.58
N LEU A 277 -5.11 -12.59 -15.84
CA LEU A 277 -4.84 -12.09 -17.17
C LEU A 277 -3.57 -12.71 -17.78
N TYR A 278 -2.49 -12.85 -16.99
CA TYR A 278 -1.29 -13.55 -17.44
C TYR A 278 -1.58 -14.99 -17.86
N ARG A 279 -2.35 -15.73 -17.04
CA ARG A 279 -2.75 -17.11 -17.32
C ARG A 279 -3.69 -17.25 -18.52
N SER A 280 -4.46 -16.21 -18.84
CA SER A 280 -5.29 -16.16 -20.05
C SER A 280 -4.51 -15.82 -21.33
N GLY A 281 -3.16 -15.68 -21.23
CA GLY A 281 -2.29 -15.43 -22.37
C GLY A 281 -2.12 -13.95 -22.73
N MET A 282 -2.58 -13.02 -21.91
CA MET A 282 -2.40 -11.59 -22.17
C MET A 282 -0.93 -11.18 -21.96
N PRO A 283 -0.28 -10.51 -22.94
CA PRO A 283 1.10 -10.09 -22.81
C PRO A 283 1.32 -9.13 -21.65
N LEU A 284 2.38 -9.35 -20.86
CA LEU A 284 2.73 -8.53 -19.69
C LEU A 284 3.05 -7.07 -20.06
N THR A 285 3.44 -6.81 -21.30
CA THR A 285 3.75 -5.47 -21.84
C THR A 285 2.55 -4.53 -21.92
N LEU A 286 1.33 -5.06 -21.86
CA LEU A 286 0.09 -4.26 -21.83
C LEU A 286 -0.29 -3.74 -20.45
N TYR A 287 0.50 -4.10 -19.42
CA TYR A 287 0.28 -3.61 -18.07
C TYR A 287 1.09 -2.34 -17.79
N ASP A 288 0.52 -1.44 -17.01
CA ASP A 288 1.20 -0.27 -16.44
C ASP A 288 2.57 -0.65 -15.83
N ASN A 289 3.57 0.23 -15.92
CA ASN A 289 4.94 0.02 -15.41
C ASN A 289 5.00 -0.50 -13.96
N SER A 290 4.00 -0.25 -13.14
CA SER A 290 3.87 -0.82 -11.79
C SER A 290 3.49 -2.31 -11.78
N PHE A 291 2.94 -2.82 -12.89
CA PHE A 291 2.68 -4.23 -13.12
C PHE A 291 3.92 -4.95 -13.66
N ASN A 292 4.73 -4.28 -14.50
CA ASN A 292 5.94 -4.84 -15.04
C ASN A 292 6.95 -5.20 -13.94
N GLN A 293 7.13 -4.35 -12.93
CA GLN A 293 7.97 -4.67 -11.76
C GLN A 293 7.46 -5.91 -11.00
N PHE A 294 6.15 -6.09 -10.94
CA PHE A 294 5.54 -7.24 -10.31
C PHE A 294 5.70 -8.52 -11.16
N ALA A 295 5.51 -8.41 -12.47
CA ALA A 295 5.70 -9.49 -13.42
C ALA A 295 7.16 -9.95 -13.51
N GLU A 296 8.14 -9.03 -13.44
CA GLU A 296 9.56 -9.36 -13.37
C GLU A 296 9.89 -10.13 -12.08
N GLN A 297 9.29 -9.77 -10.94
CA GLN A 297 9.46 -10.54 -9.70
C GLN A 297 8.87 -11.95 -9.78
N LEU A 298 7.82 -12.15 -10.56
CA LEU A 298 7.20 -13.47 -10.79
C LEU A 298 7.99 -14.30 -11.81
N SER A 299 8.54 -13.69 -12.86
CA SER A 299 9.29 -14.39 -13.91
C SER A 299 10.64 -14.94 -13.42
N VAL A 300 11.23 -14.35 -12.39
CA VAL A 300 12.55 -14.74 -11.86
C VAL A 300 12.48 -15.94 -10.89
N LYS A 301 11.28 -16.35 -10.38
CA LYS A 301 11.22 -17.34 -9.28
C LYS A 301 10.22 -18.47 -9.37
N SER A 302 9.75 -18.91 -10.49
CA SER A 302 8.98 -20.18 -10.56
C SER A 302 7.64 -20.13 -11.33
N ILE A 303 7.67 -19.81 -12.60
CA ILE A 303 6.57 -20.20 -13.46
C ILE A 303 7.13 -21.10 -14.54
N LYS A 304 6.98 -22.42 -14.37
CA LYS A 304 7.06 -23.35 -15.50
C LYS A 304 6.10 -22.83 -16.58
N LYS A 305 6.60 -22.64 -17.80
CA LYS A 305 5.80 -22.22 -18.97
C LYS A 305 4.49 -23.02 -18.99
N PRO A 306 3.34 -22.38 -19.24
CA PRO A 306 2.11 -23.12 -19.42
C PRO A 306 2.32 -24.16 -20.53
N VAL A 307 1.97 -25.41 -20.25
CA VAL A 307 1.95 -26.49 -21.25
C VAL A 307 0.92 -26.06 -22.31
N PRO A 308 1.29 -25.95 -23.59
CA PRO A 308 0.33 -25.62 -24.63
C PRO A 308 -0.78 -26.70 -24.64
N LEU A 309 -2.01 -26.26 -24.54
CA LEU A 309 -3.17 -27.14 -24.74
C LEU A 309 -3.04 -27.76 -26.15
N LYS A 310 -2.84 -29.07 -26.17
CA LYS A 310 -2.92 -29.83 -27.43
C LYS A 310 -4.29 -29.57 -28.03
N SER A 311 -4.31 -28.95 -29.21
CA SER A 311 -5.49 -28.91 -30.06
C SER A 311 -5.90 -30.35 -30.36
N LYS A 312 -7.08 -30.75 -29.92
CA LYS A 312 -7.71 -31.97 -30.38
C LYS A 312 -8.07 -31.71 -31.87
N GLU A 313 -7.39 -32.35 -32.75
CA GLU A 313 -7.85 -32.47 -34.13
C GLU A 313 -9.18 -33.25 -34.12
N PRO A 314 -10.18 -32.83 -34.91
CA PRO A 314 -11.40 -33.62 -35.11
C PRO A 314 -11.10 -34.78 -36.01
N ALA A 315 -11.58 -35.96 -35.62
CA ALA A 315 -11.62 -37.16 -36.46
C ALA A 315 -12.69 -37.02 -37.55
#